data_a0061f66c8fbf9f4a8f947068492dc1f
#
_entry.id   a0061f66c8fbf9f4a8f947068492dc1f
#
_cell.length_a   1.000
_cell.length_b   1.000
_cell.length_c   1.000
_cell.angle_alpha   90.00
_cell.angle_beta   90.00
_cell.angle_gamma   90.00
#
_symmetry.space_group_name_H-M   'P 1'
#
loop_
_entity.id
_entity.type
_entity.pdbx_description
1 polymer ?
#
loop_
_entity_poly.entity_id
_entity_poly.type
_entity_poly.pdbx_seq_one_letter_code
_entity_poly.pdbx_strand_id
1 'polypeptide(L)'
;MSLPHSLFLVIFGASGDLTRRKLMPALIKIHNGKRFPEHFAIIGCARTAYTDETYRAYLKEELIKFGFLTKEEMETLDDFLSTVHYQSMDPADETTYFLLNDRLKELSPQYENNGNYLFYLATPHLLYELIPKCLHDAGLLKKPGLKRIIVEKPFGYDLASAQKLNKIYAAYFKEEDIYRIDHFLGKETVQNIMVTRFGSTIYEPIWNRNYIDYVEITAVENMGIGTRGGYYDGAGVLRDMVQNHLMQLLAITAMEPPAKFDKNGFRNEVIKVYQSLRPLTDKYIRDNVIRGQYIAGDDRIGYREEKNVRPDSRTDTYVAMCLYVDNWRWQGVPFYIRTGKQMPTKVTEIVVHFKPAPMQMFQMKEGFYKGEELIIRIQPDEGILQRIAMKEPGAGFYMGTMEMDFSYDQHDQETGDAYVRLLEDSLVGDPTLFTRSDAVDESWTYFDKILDYWKKHPETPLYGYPAGTWGPKEADVLINRSHSEWTNPCKNLTHSNLYCKL
;
A
#
# COMPACT_ATOMS: atom_id res chain seq x y z
N MET A 1 -4.25 -8.73 -21.68
CA MET A 1 -5.70 -8.53 -21.96
C MET A 1 -5.82 -7.28 -22.82
N SER A 2 -6.89 -7.10 -23.59
CA SER A 2 -7.09 -5.90 -24.44
C SER A 2 -8.10 -4.97 -23.78
N LEU A 3 -7.96 -3.67 -24.02
CA LEU A 3 -8.97 -2.69 -23.64
C LEU A 3 -10.33 -3.05 -24.28
N PRO A 4 -11.45 -2.80 -23.61
CA PRO A 4 -12.76 -2.87 -24.22
C PRO A 4 -12.91 -1.76 -25.28
N HIS A 5 -13.80 -1.93 -26.27
CA HIS A 5 -14.05 -0.89 -27.27
C HIS A 5 -14.58 0.40 -26.64
N SER A 6 -15.45 0.30 -25.65
CA SER A 6 -16.01 1.44 -24.94
C SER A 6 -16.08 1.19 -23.43
N LEU A 7 -15.99 2.24 -22.61
CA LEU A 7 -16.06 2.14 -21.15
C LEU A 7 -16.55 3.45 -20.50
N PHE A 8 -17.44 3.34 -19.53
CA PHE A 8 -17.72 4.44 -18.60
C PHE A 8 -17.03 4.19 -17.25
N LEU A 9 -16.19 5.13 -16.83
CA LEU A 9 -15.60 5.15 -15.49
C LEU A 9 -16.49 6.03 -14.59
N VAL A 10 -17.20 5.41 -13.66
CA VAL A 10 -18.11 6.09 -12.73
C VAL A 10 -17.41 6.24 -11.37
N ILE A 11 -17.13 7.48 -10.95
CA ILE A 11 -16.39 7.79 -9.73
C ILE A 11 -17.37 8.32 -8.67
N PHE A 12 -17.65 7.51 -7.65
CA PHE A 12 -18.37 7.95 -6.45
C PHE A 12 -17.43 8.70 -5.53
N GLY A 13 -17.82 9.91 -5.09
CA GLY A 13 -16.96 10.81 -4.32
C GLY A 13 -16.14 11.78 -5.17
N ALA A 14 -16.68 12.14 -6.33
CA ALA A 14 -16.01 12.93 -7.37
C ALA A 14 -15.55 14.34 -6.93
N SER A 15 -16.15 14.94 -5.92
CA SER A 15 -15.71 16.23 -5.34
C SER A 15 -14.71 16.06 -4.18
N GLY A 16 -14.32 14.83 -3.86
CA GLY A 16 -13.44 14.50 -2.74
C GLY A 16 -11.95 14.75 -3.02
N ASP A 17 -11.17 14.74 -1.94
CA ASP A 17 -9.73 15.01 -1.98
C ASP A 17 -8.96 13.96 -2.80
N LEU A 18 -9.30 12.68 -2.65
CA LEU A 18 -8.68 11.59 -3.41
C LEU A 18 -8.87 11.77 -4.91
N THR A 19 -10.08 12.11 -5.35
CA THR A 19 -10.39 12.27 -6.77
C THR A 19 -9.56 13.39 -7.39
N ARG A 20 -9.52 14.58 -6.78
CA ARG A 20 -8.81 15.72 -7.36
C ARG A 20 -7.29 15.64 -7.23
N ARG A 21 -6.77 15.01 -6.17
CA ARG A 21 -5.31 14.97 -5.91
C ARG A 21 -4.62 13.73 -6.45
N LYS A 22 -5.35 12.65 -6.70
CA LYS A 22 -4.76 11.38 -7.13
C LYS A 22 -5.40 10.83 -8.39
N LEU A 23 -6.73 10.68 -8.41
CA LEU A 23 -7.39 10.02 -9.53
C LEU A 23 -7.34 10.86 -10.80
N MET A 24 -7.70 12.15 -10.76
CA MET A 24 -7.72 12.99 -11.95
C MET A 24 -6.32 13.18 -12.55
N PRO A 25 -5.24 13.47 -11.79
CA PRO A 25 -3.89 13.47 -12.33
C PRO A 25 -3.48 12.15 -12.99
N ALA A 26 -3.80 11.01 -12.36
CA ALA A 26 -3.50 9.71 -12.93
C ALA A 26 -4.28 9.44 -14.23
N LEU A 27 -5.55 9.80 -14.28
CA LEU A 27 -6.40 9.66 -15.47
C LEU A 27 -5.93 10.54 -16.63
N ILE A 28 -5.43 11.76 -16.35
CA ILE A 28 -4.80 12.62 -17.37
C ILE A 28 -3.56 11.96 -17.96
N LYS A 29 -2.69 11.36 -17.15
CA LYS A 29 -1.52 10.62 -17.63
C LYS A 29 -1.90 9.43 -18.51
N ILE A 30 -2.96 8.70 -18.14
CA ILE A 30 -3.50 7.60 -18.95
C ILE A 30 -4.04 8.12 -20.29
N HIS A 31 -4.75 9.26 -20.28
CA HIS A 31 -5.30 9.90 -21.46
C HIS A 31 -4.18 10.31 -22.43
N ASN A 32 -3.17 11.03 -21.94
CA ASN A 32 -2.05 11.48 -22.74
C ASN A 32 -1.23 10.32 -23.31
N GLY A 33 -1.11 9.22 -22.55
CA GLY A 33 -0.52 7.97 -23.00
C GLY A 33 -1.37 7.19 -24.01
N LYS A 34 -2.58 7.66 -24.35
CA LYS A 34 -3.55 6.96 -25.24
C LYS A 34 -3.89 5.55 -24.76
N ARG A 35 -4.03 5.39 -23.43
CA ARG A 35 -4.26 4.10 -22.78
C ARG A 35 -5.70 3.92 -22.26
N PHE A 36 -6.63 4.78 -22.69
CA PHE A 36 -8.05 4.58 -22.55
C PHE A 36 -8.63 3.77 -23.73
N PRO A 37 -9.83 3.16 -23.56
CA PRO A 37 -10.64 2.67 -24.68
C PRO A 37 -10.87 3.77 -25.72
N GLU A 38 -11.15 3.35 -26.97
CA GLU A 38 -11.46 4.30 -28.06
C GLU A 38 -12.61 5.22 -27.75
N HIS A 39 -13.65 4.69 -27.10
CA HIS A 39 -14.81 5.44 -26.62
C HIS A 39 -14.88 5.35 -25.09
N PHE A 40 -14.63 6.44 -24.41
CA PHE A 40 -14.71 6.46 -22.94
C PHE A 40 -15.31 7.78 -22.43
N ALA A 41 -15.94 7.70 -21.29
CA ALA A 41 -16.34 8.87 -20.50
C ALA A 41 -16.06 8.62 -19.02
N ILE A 42 -15.77 9.71 -18.30
CA ILE A 42 -15.62 9.72 -16.84
C ILE A 42 -16.85 10.40 -16.27
N ILE A 43 -17.58 9.72 -15.40
CA ILE A 43 -18.79 10.26 -14.77
C ILE A 43 -18.53 10.46 -13.28
N GLY A 44 -18.36 11.71 -12.87
CA GLY A 44 -18.20 12.06 -11.47
C GLY A 44 -19.56 12.09 -10.76
N CYS A 45 -19.65 11.41 -9.61
CA CYS A 45 -20.86 11.33 -8.79
C CYS A 45 -20.57 11.84 -7.38
N ALA A 46 -21.25 12.92 -6.93
CA ALA A 46 -21.16 13.41 -5.56
C ALA A 46 -22.35 14.33 -5.22
N ARG A 47 -22.46 14.71 -3.94
CA ARG A 47 -23.58 15.52 -3.42
C ARG A 47 -23.56 16.99 -3.86
N THR A 48 -22.40 17.52 -4.21
CA THR A 48 -22.28 18.92 -4.65
C THR A 48 -23.07 19.13 -5.93
N ALA A 49 -23.86 20.19 -5.99
CA ALA A 49 -24.68 20.50 -7.16
C ALA A 49 -23.82 21.16 -8.26
N TYR A 50 -23.24 20.35 -9.15
CA TYR A 50 -22.55 20.79 -10.36
C TYR A 50 -23.32 20.35 -11.61
N THR A 51 -23.15 21.13 -12.69
CA THR A 51 -23.39 20.69 -14.09
C THR A 51 -22.08 20.14 -14.65
N ASP A 52 -22.07 19.53 -15.84
CA ASP A 52 -20.85 19.09 -16.52
C ASP A 52 -19.85 20.27 -16.65
N GLU A 53 -20.32 21.45 -17.07
CA GLU A 53 -19.50 22.65 -17.29
C GLU A 53 -18.89 23.15 -15.97
N THR A 54 -19.69 23.27 -14.93
CA THR A 54 -19.21 23.78 -13.63
C THR A 54 -18.30 22.80 -12.92
N TYR A 55 -18.50 21.50 -13.12
CA TYR A 55 -17.59 20.47 -12.59
C TYR A 55 -16.25 20.46 -13.32
N ARG A 56 -16.26 20.56 -14.65
CA ARG A 56 -15.02 20.69 -15.45
C ARG A 56 -14.22 21.93 -15.05
N ALA A 57 -14.89 23.08 -14.88
CA ALA A 57 -14.25 24.31 -14.41
C ALA A 57 -13.64 24.15 -13.01
N TYR A 58 -14.37 23.53 -12.08
CA TYR A 58 -13.87 23.19 -10.74
C TYR A 58 -12.63 22.30 -10.79
N LEU A 59 -12.66 21.22 -11.57
CA LEU A 59 -11.52 20.32 -11.72
C LEU A 59 -10.30 21.03 -12.31
N LYS A 60 -10.51 21.85 -13.34
CA LYS A 60 -9.43 22.63 -13.97
C LYS A 60 -8.75 23.56 -12.96
N GLU A 61 -9.53 24.29 -12.17
CA GLU A 61 -9.03 25.18 -11.12
C GLU A 61 -8.19 24.40 -10.07
N GLU A 62 -8.75 23.30 -9.54
CA GLU A 62 -8.08 22.52 -8.51
C GLU A 62 -6.79 21.86 -9.03
N LEU A 63 -6.79 21.31 -10.25
CA LEU A 63 -5.62 20.69 -10.86
C LEU A 63 -4.47 21.69 -11.08
N ILE A 64 -4.80 22.90 -11.54
CA ILE A 64 -3.83 24.01 -11.71
C ILE A 64 -3.30 24.44 -10.34
N LYS A 65 -4.18 24.65 -9.37
CA LYS A 65 -3.83 25.08 -8.01
C LYS A 65 -2.87 24.13 -7.30
N PHE A 66 -3.02 22.81 -7.50
CA PHE A 66 -2.14 21.83 -6.89
C PHE A 66 -0.81 21.67 -7.62
N GLY A 67 -0.68 22.15 -8.86
CA GLY A 67 0.57 22.12 -9.61
C GLY A 67 1.07 20.69 -9.95
N PHE A 68 0.15 19.72 -10.09
CA PHE A 68 0.50 18.32 -10.36
C PHE A 68 0.70 18.01 -11.85
N LEU A 69 0.40 18.96 -12.74
CA LEU A 69 0.42 18.75 -14.19
C LEU A 69 1.71 19.30 -14.79
N THR A 70 2.31 18.55 -15.71
CA THR A 70 3.39 19.03 -16.59
C THR A 70 2.86 20.04 -17.61
N LYS A 71 3.75 20.67 -18.39
CA LYS A 71 3.31 21.58 -19.44
C LYS A 71 2.51 20.87 -20.53
N GLU A 72 2.97 19.69 -20.92
CA GLU A 72 2.30 18.83 -21.91
C GLU A 72 0.91 18.40 -21.43
N GLU A 73 0.77 18.04 -20.17
CA GLU A 73 -0.51 17.68 -19.56
C GLU A 73 -1.48 18.88 -19.49
N MET A 74 -0.95 20.08 -19.31
CA MET A 74 -1.74 21.32 -19.36
C MET A 74 -2.30 21.63 -20.77
N GLU A 75 -1.54 21.32 -21.84
CA GLU A 75 -1.98 21.53 -23.22
C GLU A 75 -3.15 20.60 -23.61
N THR A 76 -3.19 19.39 -23.06
CA THR A 76 -4.24 18.39 -23.35
C THR A 76 -5.39 18.40 -22.35
N LEU A 77 -5.31 19.23 -21.32
CA LEU A 77 -6.26 19.22 -20.21
C LEU A 77 -7.73 19.47 -20.64
N ASP A 78 -7.95 20.40 -21.54
CA ASP A 78 -9.31 20.73 -22.02
C ASP A 78 -9.88 19.60 -22.88
N ASP A 79 -9.08 18.91 -23.65
CA ASP A 79 -9.47 17.71 -24.40
C ASP A 79 -9.90 16.59 -23.42
N PHE A 80 -9.05 16.28 -22.44
CA PHE A 80 -9.39 15.33 -21.39
C PHE A 80 -10.69 15.72 -20.66
N LEU A 81 -10.81 16.98 -20.22
CA LEU A 81 -11.99 17.44 -19.50
C LEU A 81 -13.26 17.36 -20.34
N SER A 82 -13.20 17.41 -21.68
CA SER A 82 -14.35 17.23 -22.55
C SER A 82 -15.03 15.86 -22.38
N THR A 83 -14.27 14.83 -21.96
CA THR A 83 -14.75 13.46 -21.70
C THR A 83 -15.34 13.28 -20.29
N VAL A 84 -15.25 14.32 -19.44
CA VAL A 84 -15.71 14.28 -18.05
C VAL A 84 -17.13 14.83 -17.95
N HIS A 85 -18.01 14.03 -17.36
CA HIS A 85 -19.41 14.38 -17.06
C HIS A 85 -19.65 14.32 -15.55
N TYR A 86 -20.77 14.87 -15.12
CA TYR A 86 -21.11 14.91 -13.70
C TYR A 86 -22.57 14.55 -13.45
N GLN A 87 -22.82 13.77 -12.43
CA GLN A 87 -24.15 13.48 -11.89
C GLN A 87 -24.21 13.89 -10.42
N SER A 88 -24.95 14.95 -10.13
CA SER A 88 -25.26 15.31 -8.75
C SER A 88 -26.15 14.24 -8.14
N MET A 89 -25.65 13.57 -7.09
CA MET A 89 -26.35 12.51 -6.36
C MET A 89 -25.77 12.31 -4.96
N ASP A 90 -26.59 11.84 -4.04
CA ASP A 90 -26.12 11.34 -2.75
C ASP A 90 -25.93 9.81 -2.82
N PRO A 91 -24.70 9.30 -2.74
CA PRO A 91 -24.47 7.85 -2.74
C PRO A 91 -25.11 7.10 -1.55
N ALA A 92 -25.58 7.81 -0.53
CA ALA A 92 -26.35 7.23 0.59
C ALA A 92 -27.86 7.12 0.30
N ASP A 93 -28.36 7.79 -0.72
CA ASP A 93 -29.76 7.77 -1.13
C ASP A 93 -29.97 6.81 -2.31
N GLU A 94 -30.64 5.67 -2.04
CA GLU A 94 -30.90 4.60 -3.01
C GLU A 94 -31.65 5.11 -4.26
N THR A 95 -32.50 6.15 -4.12
CA THR A 95 -33.32 6.69 -5.23
C THR A 95 -32.48 7.40 -6.28
N THR A 96 -31.34 7.97 -5.89
CA THR A 96 -30.47 8.74 -6.80
C THR A 96 -29.73 7.86 -7.83
N TYR A 97 -29.64 6.55 -7.59
CA TYR A 97 -29.02 5.61 -8.55
C TYR A 97 -29.86 5.41 -9.83
N PHE A 98 -31.17 5.61 -9.76
CA PHE A 98 -32.02 5.60 -10.96
C PHE A 98 -31.69 6.81 -11.86
N LEU A 99 -31.42 7.99 -11.27
CA LEU A 99 -30.96 9.17 -12.03
C LEU A 99 -29.62 8.91 -12.72
N LEU A 100 -28.68 8.25 -12.01
CA LEU A 100 -27.40 7.82 -12.59
C LEU A 100 -27.63 6.86 -13.77
N ASN A 101 -28.50 5.86 -13.61
CA ASN A 101 -28.82 4.93 -14.70
C ASN A 101 -29.40 5.62 -15.93
N ASP A 102 -30.26 6.61 -15.75
CA ASP A 102 -30.83 7.38 -16.85
C ASP A 102 -29.80 8.29 -17.51
N ARG A 103 -28.91 8.92 -16.72
CA ARG A 103 -27.77 9.70 -17.24
C ARG A 103 -26.82 8.84 -18.10
N LEU A 104 -26.47 7.63 -17.63
CA LEU A 104 -25.60 6.71 -18.38
C LEU A 104 -26.27 6.23 -19.68
N LYS A 105 -27.61 6.06 -19.70
CA LYS A 105 -28.37 5.74 -20.94
C LYS A 105 -28.32 6.91 -21.93
N GLU A 106 -28.45 8.13 -21.43
CA GLU A 106 -28.39 9.37 -22.25
C GLU A 106 -27.04 9.52 -22.94
N LEU A 107 -25.93 9.25 -22.21
CA LEU A 107 -24.57 9.35 -22.72
C LEU A 107 -24.19 8.16 -23.63
N SER A 108 -24.81 7.00 -23.47
CA SER A 108 -24.42 5.75 -24.15
C SER A 108 -24.30 5.87 -25.66
N PRO A 109 -25.22 6.55 -26.42
CA PRO A 109 -25.09 6.66 -27.87
C PRO A 109 -23.85 7.46 -28.30
N GLN A 110 -23.48 8.50 -27.56
CA GLN A 110 -22.33 9.35 -27.88
C GLN A 110 -21.00 8.58 -27.79
N TYR A 111 -20.91 7.62 -26.87
CA TYR A 111 -19.70 6.85 -26.56
C TYR A 111 -19.81 5.38 -26.97
N GLU A 112 -20.79 5.00 -27.75
CA GLU A 112 -21.05 3.61 -28.19
C GLU A 112 -21.01 2.59 -27.03
N ASN A 113 -21.41 3.03 -25.83
CA ASN A 113 -21.32 2.23 -24.63
C ASN A 113 -22.57 1.34 -24.45
N ASN A 114 -22.39 0.04 -24.58
CA ASN A 114 -23.41 -0.98 -24.42
C ASN A 114 -23.42 -1.62 -23.01
N GLY A 115 -23.09 -0.82 -21.98
CA GLY A 115 -23.14 -1.26 -20.60
C GLY A 115 -21.79 -1.72 -20.02
N ASN A 116 -20.66 -1.28 -20.57
CA ASN A 116 -19.34 -1.48 -19.98
C ASN A 116 -19.08 -0.41 -18.91
N TYR A 117 -19.08 -0.81 -17.65
CA TYR A 117 -18.92 0.09 -16.52
C TYR A 117 -17.77 -0.33 -15.61
N LEU A 118 -16.93 0.63 -15.23
CA LEU A 118 -15.95 0.53 -14.16
C LEU A 118 -16.37 1.53 -13.07
N PHE A 119 -16.78 1.01 -11.92
CA PHE A 119 -17.18 1.82 -10.77
C PHE A 119 -16.00 2.03 -9.84
N TYR A 120 -15.74 3.26 -9.43
CA TYR A 120 -14.70 3.61 -8.47
C TYR A 120 -15.30 4.17 -7.19
N LEU A 121 -15.01 3.56 -6.05
CA LEU A 121 -15.52 3.99 -4.76
C LEU A 121 -14.50 4.88 -4.03
N ALA A 122 -14.46 6.17 -4.38
CA ALA A 122 -13.69 7.21 -3.67
C ALA A 122 -14.50 7.83 -2.52
N THR A 123 -15.33 7.02 -1.84
CA THR A 123 -16.26 7.41 -0.79
C THR A 123 -15.79 6.93 0.58
N PRO A 124 -16.35 7.47 1.69
CA PRO A 124 -16.17 6.85 3.00
C PRO A 124 -16.58 5.37 3.01
N HIS A 125 -15.84 4.54 3.73
CA HIS A 125 -16.04 3.09 3.82
C HIS A 125 -17.44 2.66 4.29
N LEU A 126 -18.15 3.53 5.00
CA LEU A 126 -19.54 3.30 5.43
C LEU A 126 -20.50 3.06 4.25
N LEU A 127 -20.16 3.52 3.05
CA LEU A 127 -20.97 3.35 1.85
C LEU A 127 -20.62 2.08 1.05
N TYR A 128 -19.56 1.37 1.41
CA TYR A 128 -19.11 0.21 0.65
C TYR A 128 -20.10 -0.96 0.62
N GLU A 129 -20.93 -1.10 1.65
CA GLU A 129 -22.00 -2.09 1.67
C GLU A 129 -23.20 -1.69 0.81
N LEU A 130 -23.51 -0.41 0.77
CA LEU A 130 -24.72 0.11 0.14
C LEU A 130 -24.60 0.22 -1.39
N ILE A 131 -23.46 0.75 -1.87
CA ILE A 131 -23.30 1.08 -3.30
C ILE A 131 -23.52 -0.14 -4.21
N PRO A 132 -22.93 -1.34 -3.98
CA PRO A 132 -23.17 -2.50 -4.84
C PRO A 132 -24.64 -2.91 -4.95
N LYS A 133 -25.37 -2.87 -3.82
CA LYS A 133 -26.81 -3.12 -3.78
C LYS A 133 -27.60 -2.12 -4.62
N CYS A 134 -27.34 -0.83 -4.42
CA CYS A 134 -28.03 0.23 -5.15
C CYS A 134 -27.76 0.20 -6.65
N LEU A 135 -26.54 -0.11 -7.08
CA LEU A 135 -26.18 -0.33 -8.49
C LEU A 135 -26.99 -1.49 -9.09
N HIS A 136 -27.15 -2.59 -8.36
CA HIS A 136 -27.95 -3.73 -8.80
C HIS A 136 -29.43 -3.35 -8.89
N ASP A 137 -30.00 -2.72 -7.84
CA ASP A 137 -31.43 -2.40 -7.75
C ASP A 137 -31.84 -1.36 -8.79
N ALA A 138 -30.98 -0.40 -9.11
CA ALA A 138 -31.16 0.54 -10.21
C ALA A 138 -30.96 -0.09 -11.60
N GLY A 139 -30.63 -1.38 -11.68
CA GLY A 139 -30.50 -2.13 -12.95
C GLY A 139 -29.19 -1.92 -13.69
N LEU A 140 -28.21 -1.22 -13.11
CA LEU A 140 -26.90 -0.95 -13.72
C LEU A 140 -26.07 -2.25 -13.90
N LEU A 141 -26.18 -3.20 -12.98
CA LEU A 141 -25.48 -4.48 -13.04
C LEU A 141 -26.21 -5.53 -13.88
N LYS A 142 -27.49 -5.31 -14.22
CA LYS A 142 -28.32 -6.26 -14.99
C LYS A 142 -28.12 -6.17 -16.51
N LYS A 143 -27.56 -5.06 -16.99
CA LYS A 143 -27.30 -4.87 -18.43
C LYS A 143 -26.19 -5.79 -18.91
N PRO A 144 -26.19 -6.24 -20.18
CA PRO A 144 -25.02 -6.84 -20.78
C PRO A 144 -23.78 -5.97 -20.68
N GLY A 145 -22.61 -6.56 -20.90
CA GLY A 145 -21.35 -5.83 -20.87
C GLY A 145 -20.59 -6.00 -19.56
N LEU A 146 -19.41 -5.43 -19.53
CA LEU A 146 -18.43 -5.51 -18.46
C LEU A 146 -18.88 -4.72 -17.23
N LYS A 147 -18.74 -5.32 -16.06
CA LYS A 147 -19.03 -4.68 -14.77
C LYS A 147 -17.85 -4.90 -13.83
N ARG A 148 -17.07 -3.88 -13.57
CA ARG A 148 -15.94 -3.91 -12.66
C ARG A 148 -16.13 -2.88 -11.55
N ILE A 149 -15.54 -3.15 -10.37
CA ILE A 149 -15.61 -2.24 -9.23
C ILE A 149 -14.25 -2.12 -8.55
N ILE A 150 -13.81 -0.88 -8.35
CA ILE A 150 -12.61 -0.53 -7.59
C ILE A 150 -13.01 -0.07 -6.20
N VAL A 151 -12.38 -0.64 -5.20
CA VAL A 151 -12.66 -0.36 -3.78
C VAL A 151 -11.39 0.07 -3.09
N GLU A 152 -11.43 1.22 -2.42
CA GLU A 152 -10.34 1.76 -1.63
C GLU A 152 -10.26 1.12 -0.23
N LYS A 153 -9.10 1.21 0.40
CA LYS A 153 -8.97 0.83 1.80
C LYS A 153 -9.72 1.82 2.73
N PRO A 154 -10.19 1.35 3.91
CA PRO A 154 -10.05 0.02 4.45
C PRO A 154 -11.11 -0.95 3.91
N PHE A 155 -10.73 -2.20 3.66
CA PHE A 155 -11.67 -3.25 3.33
C PHE A 155 -12.00 -4.06 4.61
N GLY A 156 -12.98 -3.58 5.34
CA GLY A 156 -13.28 -4.01 6.71
C GLY A 156 -12.38 -3.35 7.76
N TYR A 157 -12.72 -3.54 9.02
CA TYR A 157 -11.96 -3.09 10.20
C TYR A 157 -11.65 -4.25 11.17
N ASP A 158 -12.22 -5.43 10.90
CA ASP A 158 -11.98 -6.73 11.52
C ASP A 158 -12.41 -7.84 10.56
N LEU A 159 -12.17 -9.09 10.93
CA LEU A 159 -12.51 -10.25 10.12
C LEU A 159 -14.01 -10.31 9.78
N ALA A 160 -14.86 -10.06 10.76
CA ALA A 160 -16.32 -10.17 10.59
C ALA A 160 -16.84 -9.16 9.55
N SER A 161 -16.39 -7.91 9.64
CA SER A 161 -16.77 -6.85 8.70
C SER A 161 -16.18 -7.08 7.31
N ALA A 162 -14.94 -7.57 7.21
CA ALA A 162 -14.31 -7.91 5.95
C ALA A 162 -15.06 -9.05 5.24
N GLN A 163 -15.41 -10.12 5.97
CA GLN A 163 -16.21 -11.24 5.44
C GLN A 163 -17.61 -10.80 5.02
N LYS A 164 -18.23 -9.89 5.78
CA LYS A 164 -19.52 -9.30 5.40
C LYS A 164 -19.42 -8.56 4.07
N LEU A 165 -18.41 -7.71 3.92
CA LEU A 165 -18.14 -7.00 2.67
C LEU A 165 -17.88 -7.99 1.52
N ASN A 166 -17.01 -8.98 1.72
CA ASN A 166 -16.75 -10.01 0.71
C ASN A 166 -18.02 -10.72 0.24
N LYS A 167 -18.93 -11.08 1.15
CA LYS A 167 -20.23 -11.68 0.80
C LYS A 167 -21.12 -10.73 -0.01
N ILE A 168 -21.18 -9.46 0.36
CA ILE A 168 -21.96 -8.45 -0.37
C ILE A 168 -21.42 -8.29 -1.79
N TYR A 169 -20.11 -8.13 -1.95
CA TYR A 169 -19.51 -7.95 -3.28
C TYR A 169 -19.66 -9.21 -4.14
N ALA A 170 -19.46 -10.40 -3.58
CA ALA A 170 -19.62 -11.68 -4.29
C ALA A 170 -21.07 -11.93 -4.75
N ALA A 171 -22.08 -11.30 -4.14
CA ALA A 171 -23.47 -11.38 -4.59
C ALA A 171 -23.72 -10.62 -5.92
N TYR A 172 -22.87 -9.64 -6.25
CA TYR A 172 -23.09 -8.75 -7.40
C TYR A 172 -21.98 -8.79 -8.45
N PHE A 173 -20.75 -9.16 -8.06
CA PHE A 173 -19.56 -9.16 -8.91
C PHE A 173 -18.83 -10.49 -8.81
N LYS A 174 -18.15 -10.89 -9.89
CA LYS A 174 -17.16 -11.98 -9.81
C LYS A 174 -15.91 -11.47 -9.13
N GLU A 175 -15.17 -12.34 -8.43
CA GLU A 175 -13.94 -11.96 -7.75
C GLU A 175 -12.90 -11.31 -8.70
N GLU A 176 -12.87 -11.74 -9.95
CA GLU A 176 -11.96 -11.18 -10.98
C GLU A 176 -12.33 -9.78 -11.45
N ASP A 177 -13.53 -9.30 -11.11
CA ASP A 177 -14.07 -7.97 -11.42
C ASP A 177 -14.04 -7.02 -10.22
N ILE A 178 -13.51 -7.48 -9.07
CA ILE A 178 -13.38 -6.67 -7.84
C ILE A 178 -11.92 -6.30 -7.64
N TYR A 179 -11.62 -5.01 -7.67
CA TYR A 179 -10.28 -4.42 -7.58
C TYR A 179 -10.11 -3.75 -6.22
N ARG A 180 -9.66 -4.52 -5.19
CA ARG A 180 -9.36 -3.96 -3.86
C ARG A 180 -7.97 -3.36 -3.88
N ILE A 181 -7.90 -2.03 -3.84
CA ILE A 181 -6.64 -1.29 -3.94
C ILE A 181 -5.79 -1.44 -2.69
N ASP A 182 -4.56 -1.91 -2.90
CA ASP A 182 -3.42 -1.58 -2.07
C ASP A 182 -2.40 -0.86 -2.94
N HIS A 183 -2.26 0.45 -2.76
CA HIS A 183 -1.41 1.28 -3.61
C HIS A 183 0.09 0.92 -3.54
N PHE A 184 0.53 0.13 -2.54
CA PHE A 184 1.89 -0.39 -2.50
C PHE A 184 2.16 -1.36 -3.64
N LEU A 185 1.18 -2.17 -4.04
CA LEU A 185 1.31 -3.11 -5.16
C LEU A 185 1.47 -2.40 -6.52
N GLY A 186 0.97 -1.17 -6.63
CA GLY A 186 1.14 -0.33 -7.82
C GLY A 186 2.52 0.33 -7.95
N LYS A 187 3.38 0.27 -6.92
CA LYS A 187 4.70 0.89 -6.97
C LYS A 187 5.68 0.06 -7.78
N GLU A 188 6.44 0.72 -8.67
CA GLU A 188 7.46 0.08 -9.50
C GLU A 188 8.49 -0.68 -8.67
N THR A 189 8.96 -0.10 -7.58
CA THR A 189 9.94 -0.73 -6.68
C THR A 189 9.41 -1.97 -5.98
N VAL A 190 8.11 -2.02 -5.66
CA VAL A 190 7.48 -3.22 -5.10
C VAL A 190 7.38 -4.32 -6.16
N GLN A 191 7.01 -3.96 -7.39
CA GLN A 191 6.99 -4.90 -8.51
C GLN A 191 8.40 -5.39 -8.86
N ASN A 192 9.40 -4.52 -8.74
CA ASN A 192 10.79 -4.86 -9.00
C ASN A 192 11.35 -5.92 -8.03
N ILE A 193 10.80 -6.07 -6.81
CA ILE A 193 11.17 -7.18 -5.92
C ILE A 193 11.00 -8.52 -6.63
N MET A 194 9.89 -8.68 -7.36
CA MET A 194 9.61 -9.92 -8.10
C MET A 194 10.59 -10.12 -9.26
N VAL A 195 10.89 -9.05 -10.01
CA VAL A 195 11.85 -9.10 -11.13
C VAL A 195 13.25 -9.38 -10.62
N THR A 196 13.69 -8.72 -9.56
CA THR A 196 14.99 -8.93 -8.92
C THR A 196 15.14 -10.37 -8.41
N ARG A 197 14.10 -10.93 -7.83
CA ARG A 197 14.11 -12.31 -7.33
C ARG A 197 14.00 -13.32 -8.47
N PHE A 198 12.93 -13.26 -9.25
CA PHE A 198 12.56 -14.32 -10.20
C PHE A 198 13.22 -14.18 -11.57
N GLY A 199 13.68 -12.99 -11.93
CA GLY A 199 14.43 -12.73 -13.14
C GLY A 199 15.95 -12.85 -12.99
N SER A 200 16.45 -12.99 -11.75
CA SER A 200 17.89 -13.04 -11.46
C SER A 200 18.34 -14.42 -10.98
N THR A 201 19.38 -14.95 -11.61
CA THR A 201 20.05 -16.19 -11.18
C THR A 201 20.95 -15.99 -9.96
N ILE A 202 21.16 -14.74 -9.53
CA ILE A 202 22.02 -14.42 -8.38
C ILE A 202 21.22 -14.55 -7.08
N TYR A 203 20.01 -13.95 -7.02
CA TYR A 203 19.28 -13.84 -5.77
C TYR A 203 18.39 -15.05 -5.47
N GLU A 204 17.59 -15.55 -6.39
CA GLU A 204 16.60 -16.59 -6.08
C GLU A 204 17.20 -17.88 -5.49
N PRO A 205 18.39 -18.37 -5.94
CA PRO A 205 19.03 -19.55 -5.33
C PRO A 205 19.41 -19.37 -3.85
N ILE A 206 19.72 -18.14 -3.44
CA ILE A 206 20.12 -17.80 -2.07
C ILE A 206 18.97 -17.19 -1.25
N TRP A 207 17.78 -17.06 -1.83
CA TRP A 207 16.61 -16.43 -1.20
C TRP A 207 15.85 -17.40 -0.30
N ASN A 208 16.55 -17.89 0.73
CA ASN A 208 16.01 -18.90 1.63
C ASN A 208 16.78 -18.94 2.96
N ARG A 209 16.24 -19.71 3.91
CA ARG A 209 16.77 -19.90 5.28
C ARG A 209 18.23 -20.35 5.38
N ASN A 210 18.81 -20.90 4.32
CA ASN A 210 20.20 -21.34 4.37
C ASN A 210 21.17 -20.16 4.30
N TYR A 211 20.76 -19.09 3.61
CA TYR A 211 21.60 -17.92 3.34
C TYR A 211 21.09 -16.64 4.01
N ILE A 212 19.77 -16.49 4.21
CA ILE A 212 19.19 -15.31 4.85
C ILE A 212 19.15 -15.54 6.36
N ASP A 213 19.63 -14.55 7.10
CA ASP A 213 19.63 -14.54 8.56
C ASP A 213 18.31 -13.98 9.09
N TYR A 214 17.95 -12.79 8.63
CA TYR A 214 16.65 -12.15 8.93
C TYR A 214 16.27 -11.14 7.87
N VAL A 215 15.02 -10.69 7.92
CA VAL A 215 14.46 -9.65 7.03
C VAL A 215 13.84 -8.55 7.88
N GLU A 216 14.14 -7.29 7.57
CA GLU A 216 13.45 -6.12 8.14
C GLU A 216 12.52 -5.51 7.10
N ILE A 217 11.30 -5.16 7.52
CA ILE A 217 10.33 -4.40 6.72
C ILE A 217 9.95 -3.17 7.54
N THR A 218 10.42 -2.01 7.12
CA THR A 218 10.16 -0.74 7.80
C THR A 218 9.31 0.16 6.91
N ALA A 219 8.18 0.64 7.42
CA ALA A 219 7.35 1.65 6.75
C ALA A 219 6.93 2.69 7.79
N VAL A 220 7.56 3.86 7.78
CA VAL A 220 7.37 4.89 8.80
C VAL A 220 7.03 6.24 8.17
N GLU A 221 6.32 7.07 8.92
CA GLU A 221 5.87 8.39 8.52
C GLU A 221 6.33 9.45 9.52
N ASN A 222 6.85 10.57 9.01
CA ASN A 222 7.29 11.70 9.85
C ASN A 222 6.14 12.64 10.23
N MET A 223 4.95 12.40 9.72
CA MET A 223 3.74 13.18 10.01
C MET A 223 2.92 12.54 11.12
N GLY A 224 2.21 13.37 11.91
CA GLY A 224 1.15 12.95 12.80
C GLY A 224 -0.15 12.63 12.05
N ILE A 225 -1.24 12.48 12.79
CA ILE A 225 -2.55 12.14 12.23
C ILE A 225 -3.30 13.36 11.67
N GLY A 226 -2.91 14.58 12.09
CA GLY A 226 -3.49 15.83 11.63
C GLY A 226 -5.01 15.90 11.83
N THR A 227 -5.75 16.22 10.77
CA THR A 227 -7.22 16.35 10.82
C THR A 227 -7.98 15.03 10.93
N ARG A 228 -7.30 13.87 10.79
CA ARG A 228 -7.91 12.53 10.77
C ARG A 228 -8.03 11.88 12.15
N GLY A 229 -7.85 12.65 13.26
CA GLY A 229 -7.83 12.11 14.62
C GLY A 229 -9.03 11.22 14.96
N GLY A 230 -10.25 11.65 14.65
CA GLY A 230 -11.45 10.87 14.93
C GLY A 230 -11.54 9.52 14.20
N TYR A 231 -11.00 9.42 12.98
CA TYR A 231 -10.90 8.16 12.26
C TYR A 231 -9.78 7.29 12.83
N TYR A 232 -8.60 7.89 13.01
CA TYR A 232 -7.41 7.15 13.41
C TYR A 232 -7.52 6.60 14.84
N ASP A 233 -8.22 7.30 15.73
CA ASP A 233 -8.44 6.85 17.11
C ASP A 233 -9.24 5.53 17.21
N GLY A 234 -10.02 5.23 16.18
CA GLY A 234 -10.69 3.94 16.03
C GLY A 234 -9.88 2.88 15.26
N ALA A 235 -8.94 3.30 14.42
CA ALA A 235 -8.20 2.39 13.54
C ALA A 235 -6.89 1.89 14.16
N GLY A 236 -5.99 2.81 14.55
CA GLY A 236 -4.62 2.50 14.98
C GLY A 236 -3.71 2.08 13.83
N VAL A 237 -2.39 2.02 14.11
CA VAL A 237 -1.38 1.74 13.08
C VAL A 237 -1.42 0.29 12.60
N LEU A 238 -1.88 -0.65 13.44
CA LEU A 238 -1.99 -2.06 13.07
C LEU A 238 -2.96 -2.24 11.89
N ARG A 239 -4.12 -1.58 11.93
CA ARG A 239 -5.11 -1.59 10.83
C ARG A 239 -4.70 -0.68 9.67
N ASP A 240 -4.08 0.49 9.99
CA ASP A 240 -3.74 1.47 8.95
C ASP A 240 -2.60 0.98 8.05
N MET A 241 -1.61 0.28 8.59
CA MET A 241 -0.37 -0.07 7.87
C MET A 241 -0.08 -1.57 7.82
N VAL A 242 -0.24 -2.30 8.92
CA VAL A 242 0.30 -3.66 9.02
C VAL A 242 -0.58 -4.66 8.30
N GLN A 243 -1.88 -4.69 8.59
CA GLN A 243 -2.85 -5.65 8.07
C GLN A 243 -2.95 -5.63 6.53
N ASN A 244 -2.55 -4.56 5.90
CA ASN A 244 -2.58 -4.34 4.46
C ASN A 244 -1.17 -4.20 3.87
N HIS A 245 -0.62 -3.00 3.80
CA HIS A 245 0.62 -2.68 3.08
C HIS A 245 1.82 -3.54 3.49
N LEU A 246 2.08 -3.66 4.80
CA LEU A 246 3.25 -4.41 5.27
C LEU A 246 3.09 -5.91 5.07
N MET A 247 1.87 -6.41 5.12
CA MET A 247 1.59 -7.80 4.76
C MET A 247 1.79 -8.07 3.27
N GLN A 248 1.47 -7.13 2.39
CA GLN A 248 1.78 -7.27 0.96
C GLN A 248 3.30 -7.30 0.74
N LEU A 249 4.05 -6.41 1.40
CA LEU A 249 5.51 -6.40 1.32
C LEU A 249 6.12 -7.71 1.84
N LEU A 250 5.64 -8.21 2.97
CA LEU A 250 6.06 -9.51 3.51
C LEU A 250 5.75 -10.64 2.50
N ALA A 251 4.54 -10.65 1.92
CA ALA A 251 4.15 -11.70 0.99
C ALA A 251 5.02 -11.71 -0.26
N ILE A 252 5.25 -10.55 -0.91
CA ILE A 252 6.09 -10.45 -2.11
C ILE A 252 7.54 -10.83 -1.80
N THR A 253 8.03 -10.49 -0.61
CA THR A 253 9.37 -10.86 -0.16
C THR A 253 9.49 -12.36 0.09
N ALA A 254 8.44 -13.00 0.62
CA ALA A 254 8.51 -14.39 1.09
C ALA A 254 7.91 -15.44 0.14
N MET A 255 7.14 -15.03 -0.88
CA MET A 255 6.44 -15.95 -1.77
C MET A 255 7.37 -16.82 -2.63
N GLU A 256 6.86 -17.96 -3.09
CA GLU A 256 7.52 -18.77 -4.10
C GLU A 256 7.32 -18.15 -5.49
N PRO A 257 8.22 -18.41 -6.46
CA PRO A 257 7.99 -18.06 -7.85
C PRO A 257 6.70 -18.73 -8.35
N PRO A 258 5.72 -17.96 -8.88
CA PRO A 258 4.52 -18.57 -9.42
C PRO A 258 4.85 -19.38 -10.69
N ALA A 259 4.22 -20.53 -10.85
CA ALA A 259 4.39 -21.37 -12.06
C ALA A 259 4.00 -20.63 -13.35
N LYS A 260 3.08 -19.67 -13.25
CA LYS A 260 2.73 -18.70 -14.28
C LYS A 260 2.55 -17.34 -13.63
N PHE A 261 3.12 -16.31 -14.24
CA PHE A 261 2.88 -14.95 -13.81
C PHE A 261 1.57 -14.44 -14.41
N ASP A 262 0.47 -14.78 -13.75
CA ASP A 262 -0.88 -14.33 -14.08
C ASP A 262 -1.68 -14.02 -12.81
N LYS A 263 -2.90 -13.51 -13.01
CA LYS A 263 -3.80 -13.10 -11.93
C LYS A 263 -4.02 -14.14 -10.82
N ASN A 264 -3.97 -15.42 -11.15
CA ASN A 264 -4.18 -16.50 -10.17
C ASN A 264 -2.85 -16.99 -9.60
N GLY A 265 -1.84 -17.18 -10.44
CA GLY A 265 -0.52 -17.64 -10.02
C GLY A 265 0.10 -16.75 -8.96
N PHE A 266 0.17 -15.44 -9.22
CA PHE A 266 0.70 -14.47 -8.26
C PHE A 266 -0.10 -14.47 -6.94
N ARG A 267 -1.42 -14.28 -7.00
CA ARG A 267 -2.26 -14.18 -5.80
C ARG A 267 -2.33 -15.47 -4.99
N ASN A 268 -2.15 -16.65 -5.63
CA ASN A 268 -2.06 -17.92 -4.91
C ASN A 268 -0.78 -18.02 -4.09
N GLU A 269 0.35 -17.51 -4.59
CA GLU A 269 1.60 -17.52 -3.82
C GLU A 269 1.51 -16.57 -2.62
N VAL A 270 0.86 -15.40 -2.76
CA VAL A 270 0.58 -14.49 -1.63
C VAL A 270 -0.20 -15.21 -0.53
N ILE A 271 -1.27 -15.94 -0.88
CA ILE A 271 -2.08 -16.70 0.09
C ILE A 271 -1.27 -17.77 0.81
N LYS A 272 -0.42 -18.50 0.10
CA LYS A 272 0.45 -19.51 0.73
C LYS A 272 1.36 -18.91 1.81
N VAL A 273 1.86 -17.69 1.60
CA VAL A 273 2.64 -17.00 2.64
C VAL A 273 1.77 -16.72 3.86
N TYR A 274 0.58 -16.16 3.69
CA TYR A 274 -0.31 -15.84 4.81
C TYR A 274 -0.70 -17.10 5.60
N GLN A 275 -1.03 -18.18 4.92
CA GLN A 275 -1.36 -19.47 5.55
C GLN A 275 -0.17 -20.14 6.23
N SER A 276 1.05 -19.77 5.84
CA SER A 276 2.29 -20.28 6.45
C SER A 276 2.77 -19.42 7.63
N LEU A 277 2.09 -18.34 7.97
CA LEU A 277 2.45 -17.54 9.14
C LEU A 277 2.31 -18.34 10.42
N ARG A 278 3.34 -18.27 11.29
CA ARG A 278 3.30 -18.94 12.59
C ARG A 278 2.08 -18.49 13.40
N PRO A 279 1.27 -19.41 13.91
CA PRO A 279 0.07 -19.04 14.67
C PRO A 279 0.37 -18.15 15.87
N LEU A 280 -0.39 -17.09 16.02
CA LEU A 280 -0.31 -16.20 17.17
C LEU A 280 -1.03 -16.82 18.39
N THR A 281 -0.27 -17.04 19.46
CA THR A 281 -0.81 -17.34 20.81
C THR A 281 -0.67 -16.09 21.68
N ASP A 282 -1.40 -16.02 22.80
CA ASP A 282 -1.30 -14.90 23.75
C ASP A 282 0.13 -14.70 24.24
N LYS A 283 0.86 -15.81 24.51
CA LYS A 283 2.28 -15.78 24.85
C LYS A 283 3.11 -15.20 23.71
N TYR A 284 2.86 -15.63 22.46
CA TYR A 284 3.60 -15.15 21.31
C TYR A 284 3.41 -13.64 21.11
N ILE A 285 2.15 -13.16 21.19
CA ILE A 285 1.81 -11.74 21.05
C ILE A 285 2.52 -10.91 22.11
N ARG A 286 2.42 -11.33 23.39
CA ARG A 286 3.08 -10.66 24.52
C ARG A 286 4.60 -10.53 24.31
N ASP A 287 5.24 -11.59 23.79
CA ASP A 287 6.68 -11.67 23.70
C ASP A 287 7.23 -11.10 22.39
N ASN A 288 6.43 -10.98 21.31
CA ASN A 288 6.90 -10.63 19.96
C ASN A 288 6.16 -9.46 19.30
N VAL A 289 5.25 -8.78 19.99
CA VAL A 289 4.54 -7.61 19.47
C VAL A 289 4.64 -6.47 20.47
N ILE A 290 5.29 -5.39 20.07
CA ILE A 290 5.45 -4.17 20.87
C ILE A 290 4.60 -3.08 20.22
N ARG A 291 3.76 -2.40 21.01
CA ARG A 291 2.97 -1.25 20.57
C ARG A 291 3.38 0.02 21.29
N GLY A 292 3.33 1.13 20.56
CA GLY A 292 3.67 2.44 21.10
C GLY A 292 2.69 3.54 20.69
N GLN A 293 2.79 4.66 21.39
CA GLN A 293 2.04 5.88 21.08
C GLN A 293 2.99 7.07 21.20
N TYR A 294 3.03 7.95 20.20
CA TYR A 294 3.91 9.11 20.31
C TYR A 294 3.42 10.09 21.38
N ILE A 295 4.39 10.58 22.14
CA ILE A 295 4.24 11.67 23.10
C ILE A 295 4.91 12.92 22.57
N ALA A 296 4.69 14.05 23.18
CA ALA A 296 5.33 15.30 22.79
C ALA A 296 6.87 15.17 22.76
N GLY A 297 7.50 15.80 21.76
CA GLY A 297 8.95 15.80 21.57
C GLY A 297 9.33 16.76 20.44
N ASP A 298 10.47 17.47 20.56
CA ASP A 298 11.03 18.36 19.54
C ASP A 298 9.99 19.28 18.86
N ASP A 299 9.36 20.17 19.57
CA ASP A 299 8.33 21.11 19.07
C ASP A 299 7.06 20.43 18.44
N ARG A 300 6.89 19.11 18.60
CA ARG A 300 5.75 18.34 18.14
C ARG A 300 4.85 17.95 19.30
N ILE A 301 3.54 18.01 19.07
CA ILE A 301 2.55 17.60 20.07
C ILE A 301 2.46 16.06 20.18
N GLY A 302 2.01 15.59 21.33
CA GLY A 302 1.72 14.20 21.56
C GLY A 302 0.41 13.76 20.92
N TYR A 303 0.22 12.44 20.73
CA TYR A 303 -0.97 11.87 20.09
C TYR A 303 -2.29 12.30 20.74
N ARG A 304 -2.33 12.31 22.07
CA ARG A 304 -3.54 12.68 22.84
C ARG A 304 -3.85 14.16 22.82
N GLU A 305 -2.93 14.97 22.31
CA GLU A 305 -3.09 16.42 22.12
C GLU A 305 -3.57 16.74 20.71
N GLU A 306 -3.59 15.76 19.81
CA GLU A 306 -4.08 15.91 18.44
C GLU A 306 -5.60 16.15 18.40
N LYS A 307 -6.04 16.93 17.41
CA LYS A 307 -7.46 17.26 17.25
C LYS A 307 -8.33 16.03 17.06
N ASN A 308 -9.43 15.96 17.79
CA ASN A 308 -10.41 14.86 17.76
C ASN A 308 -9.87 13.51 18.27
N VAL A 309 -8.80 13.48 19.03
CA VAL A 309 -8.32 12.32 19.76
C VAL A 309 -8.82 12.38 21.20
N ARG A 310 -9.19 11.25 21.76
CA ARG A 310 -9.61 11.17 23.17
C ARG A 310 -8.38 11.35 24.08
N PRO A 311 -8.49 12.12 25.17
CA PRO A 311 -7.37 12.35 26.11
C PRO A 311 -6.84 11.06 26.78
N ASP A 312 -7.68 10.05 26.90
CA ASP A 312 -7.38 8.75 27.48
C ASP A 312 -7.08 7.66 26.43
N SER A 313 -6.95 8.04 25.16
CA SER A 313 -6.77 7.09 24.07
C SER A 313 -5.59 6.14 24.30
N ARG A 314 -5.82 4.86 24.02
CA ARG A 314 -4.81 3.80 24.00
C ARG A 314 -4.53 3.27 22.58
N THR A 315 -4.88 4.05 21.58
CA THR A 315 -4.67 3.70 20.16
C THR A 315 -3.17 3.68 19.86
N ASP A 316 -2.76 2.62 19.20
CA ASP A 316 -1.38 2.43 18.75
C ASP A 316 -1.05 3.36 17.57
N THR A 317 0.06 4.07 17.69
CA THR A 317 0.64 4.88 16.60
C THR A 317 1.98 4.34 16.14
N TYR A 318 2.45 3.28 16.80
CA TYR A 318 3.65 2.52 16.50
C TYR A 318 3.42 1.04 16.81
N VAL A 319 3.92 0.20 15.94
CA VAL A 319 3.99 -1.25 16.15
C VAL A 319 5.32 -1.77 15.60
N ALA A 320 5.99 -2.59 16.42
CA ALA A 320 7.08 -3.46 15.97
C ALA A 320 6.74 -4.89 16.31
N MET A 321 7.04 -5.83 15.41
CA MET A 321 6.77 -7.24 15.63
C MET A 321 7.80 -8.13 14.95
N CYS A 322 7.99 -9.33 15.50
CA CYS A 322 8.76 -10.40 14.88
C CYS A 322 7.77 -11.47 14.40
N LEU A 323 7.75 -11.74 13.10
CA LEU A 323 6.91 -12.76 12.49
C LEU A 323 7.78 -13.90 11.93
N TYR A 324 7.19 -15.09 11.75
CA TYR A 324 7.83 -16.22 11.09
C TYR A 324 6.89 -16.81 10.04
N VAL A 325 7.50 -17.21 8.92
CA VAL A 325 6.82 -17.94 7.85
C VAL A 325 7.27 -19.40 7.96
N ASP A 326 6.42 -20.29 8.50
CA ASP A 326 6.73 -21.68 8.79
C ASP A 326 6.51 -22.56 7.55
N ASN A 327 7.39 -22.39 6.56
CA ASN A 327 7.50 -23.24 5.37
C ASN A 327 8.95 -23.67 5.13
N TRP A 328 9.19 -24.51 4.12
CA TRP A 328 10.54 -25.02 3.82
C TRP A 328 11.56 -23.94 3.49
N ARG A 329 11.13 -22.86 2.87
CA ARG A 329 12.02 -21.75 2.48
C ARG A 329 12.45 -20.92 3.68
N TRP A 330 11.55 -20.65 4.63
CA TRP A 330 11.73 -19.61 5.63
C TRP A 330 11.77 -20.07 7.07
N GLN A 331 11.51 -21.35 7.34
CA GLN A 331 11.45 -21.80 8.74
C GLN A 331 12.69 -21.41 9.53
N GLY A 332 12.47 -20.68 10.64
CA GLY A 332 13.51 -20.20 11.52
C GLY A 332 14.05 -18.80 11.18
N VAL A 333 13.73 -18.23 10.01
CA VAL A 333 14.12 -16.88 9.65
C VAL A 333 13.11 -15.88 10.24
N PRO A 334 13.53 -14.94 11.09
CA PRO A 334 12.65 -13.89 11.59
C PRO A 334 12.41 -12.80 10.54
N PHE A 335 11.17 -12.35 10.46
CA PHE A 335 10.75 -11.16 9.73
C PHE A 335 10.39 -10.08 10.75
N TYR A 336 11.23 -9.08 10.87
CA TYR A 336 11.01 -7.94 11.75
C TYR A 336 10.24 -6.87 11.00
N ILE A 337 9.06 -6.51 11.50
CA ILE A 337 8.20 -5.49 10.89
C ILE A 337 8.10 -4.31 11.84
N ARG A 338 8.29 -3.10 11.31
CA ARG A 338 8.19 -1.87 12.08
C ARG A 338 7.45 -0.79 11.30
N THR A 339 6.49 -0.15 11.97
CA THR A 339 5.77 1.01 11.43
C THR A 339 5.43 1.99 12.54
N GLY A 340 5.35 3.27 12.20
CA GLY A 340 4.97 4.30 13.16
C GLY A 340 4.74 5.66 12.51
N LYS A 341 4.06 6.53 13.27
CA LYS A 341 3.84 7.94 12.93
C LYS A 341 4.74 8.85 13.79
N GLN A 342 4.94 10.10 13.36
CA GLN A 342 5.85 11.05 14.03
C GLN A 342 7.27 10.48 14.19
N MET A 343 7.71 9.68 13.22
CA MET A 343 9.07 9.15 13.16
C MET A 343 10.05 10.20 12.62
N PRO A 344 11.38 9.97 12.65
CA PRO A 344 12.36 10.97 12.18
C PRO A 344 12.21 11.30 10.69
N THR A 345 11.75 10.34 9.88
CA THR A 345 11.59 10.49 8.43
C THR A 345 10.36 9.73 7.92
N LYS A 346 10.02 9.98 6.64
CA LYS A 346 9.06 9.15 5.89
C LYS A 346 9.84 8.23 4.99
N VAL A 347 9.82 6.93 5.28
CA VAL A 347 10.56 5.92 4.50
C VAL A 347 9.86 4.58 4.52
N THR A 348 9.94 3.87 3.40
CA THR A 348 9.58 2.45 3.33
C THR A 348 10.70 1.71 2.65
N GLU A 349 11.24 0.68 3.33
CA GLU A 349 12.29 -0.17 2.79
C GLU A 349 12.17 -1.60 3.31
N ILE A 350 12.78 -2.52 2.58
CA ILE A 350 13.00 -3.91 2.98
C ILE A 350 14.50 -4.13 3.02
N VAL A 351 15.01 -4.63 4.13
CA VAL A 351 16.42 -5.01 4.27
C VAL A 351 16.52 -6.51 4.46
N VAL A 352 17.20 -7.17 3.55
CA VAL A 352 17.49 -8.61 3.62
C VAL A 352 18.92 -8.77 4.09
N HIS A 353 19.08 -9.35 5.28
CA HIS A 353 20.38 -9.62 5.88
C HIS A 353 20.78 -11.06 5.59
N PHE A 354 21.91 -11.21 4.91
CA PHE A 354 22.48 -12.53 4.65
C PHE A 354 23.34 -13.00 5.82
N LYS A 355 23.40 -14.30 6.01
CA LYS A 355 24.25 -14.89 7.02
C LYS A 355 25.73 -14.59 6.72
N PRO A 356 26.53 -14.28 7.74
CA PRO A 356 27.96 -14.12 7.53
C PRO A 356 28.59 -15.43 7.02
N ALA A 357 29.73 -15.31 6.34
CA ALA A 357 30.47 -16.46 5.89
C ALA A 357 30.77 -17.41 7.08
N PRO A 358 30.61 -18.73 6.91
CA PRO A 358 30.75 -19.70 8.01
C PRO A 358 32.16 -19.74 8.60
N MET A 359 33.11 -19.23 7.85
CA MET A 359 34.52 -19.09 8.30
C MET A 359 35.00 -17.69 7.96
N GLN A 360 35.28 -16.88 8.97
CA GLN A 360 35.89 -15.56 8.82
C GLN A 360 37.43 -15.72 8.71
N MET A 361 37.93 -15.80 7.47
CA MET A 361 39.39 -15.89 7.23
C MET A 361 40.06 -14.52 7.24
N PHE A 362 39.31 -13.45 7.06
CA PHE A 362 39.83 -12.09 6.96
C PHE A 362 39.30 -11.23 8.12
N GLN A 363 40.13 -10.31 8.58
CA GLN A 363 39.75 -9.40 9.67
C GLN A 363 39.21 -8.09 9.16
N MET A 364 38.25 -7.53 9.85
CA MET A 364 37.88 -6.09 9.71
C MET A 364 38.91 -5.26 10.49
N LYS A 365 39.24 -4.07 9.97
CA LYS A 365 40.05 -3.11 10.74
C LYS A 365 39.30 -2.62 11.96
N GLU A 366 37.98 -2.39 11.80
CA GLU A 366 37.09 -1.96 12.86
C GLU A 366 35.81 -2.81 12.86
N GLY A 367 35.39 -3.27 14.03
CA GLY A 367 34.15 -4.01 14.22
C GLY A 367 34.20 -5.47 13.70
N PHE A 368 33.00 -6.04 13.53
CA PHE A 368 32.77 -7.38 12.98
C PHE A 368 31.96 -7.31 11.73
N TYR A 369 32.27 -8.13 10.73
CA TYR A 369 31.45 -8.27 9.55
C TYR A 369 30.15 -8.99 9.88
N LYS A 370 29.03 -8.29 9.71
CA LYS A 370 27.69 -8.79 10.05
C LYS A 370 27.04 -9.62 8.91
N GLY A 371 27.65 -9.70 7.75
CA GLY A 371 27.10 -10.29 6.53
C GLY A 371 26.81 -9.24 5.48
N GLU A 372 26.38 -9.70 4.31
CA GLU A 372 25.90 -8.85 3.22
C GLU A 372 24.47 -8.39 3.48
N GLU A 373 24.11 -7.25 2.87
CA GLU A 373 22.76 -6.68 2.95
C GLU A 373 22.26 -6.34 1.55
N LEU A 374 20.99 -6.67 1.29
CA LEU A 374 20.25 -6.14 0.14
C LEU A 374 19.13 -5.24 0.66
N ILE A 375 19.21 -3.95 0.33
CA ILE A 375 18.25 -2.94 0.75
C ILE A 375 17.41 -2.54 -0.45
N ILE A 376 16.10 -2.77 -0.36
CA ILE A 376 15.12 -2.41 -1.38
C ILE A 376 14.39 -1.18 -0.86
N ARG A 377 14.71 -0.02 -1.41
CA ARG A 377 14.11 1.28 -1.06
C ARG A 377 12.83 1.46 -1.88
N ILE A 378 11.70 1.58 -1.19
CA ILE A 378 10.38 1.68 -1.84
C ILE A 378 9.91 3.13 -1.92
N GLN A 379 10.25 3.96 -0.94
CA GLN A 379 10.01 5.40 -0.91
C GLN A 379 10.81 6.05 0.22
N PRO A 380 11.16 7.35 0.11
CA PRO A 380 10.95 8.25 -1.03
C PRO A 380 11.99 8.07 -2.14
N ASP A 381 13.13 7.51 -1.83
CA ASP A 381 14.31 7.36 -2.67
C ASP A 381 14.31 5.94 -3.25
N GLU A 382 13.62 5.79 -4.38
CA GLU A 382 13.35 4.48 -4.97
C GLU A 382 14.61 3.85 -5.58
N GLY A 383 14.92 2.58 -5.19
CA GLY A 383 16.12 1.93 -5.70
C GLY A 383 16.51 0.65 -4.95
N ILE A 384 17.68 0.13 -5.28
CA ILE A 384 18.27 -1.05 -4.65
C ILE A 384 19.72 -0.73 -4.27
N LEU A 385 20.06 -0.95 -2.99
CA LEU A 385 21.41 -0.83 -2.48
C LEU A 385 21.89 -2.21 -2.01
N GLN A 386 23.02 -2.65 -2.55
CA GLN A 386 23.70 -3.90 -2.15
C GLN A 386 24.97 -3.58 -1.39
N ARG A 387 25.11 -4.12 -0.18
CA ARG A 387 26.33 -4.07 0.61
C ARG A 387 27.02 -5.43 0.60
N ILE A 388 28.25 -5.46 0.14
CA ILE A 388 29.05 -6.70 0.05
C ILE A 388 30.43 -6.50 0.65
N ALA A 389 31.05 -7.61 1.03
CA ALA A 389 32.45 -7.62 1.48
C ALA A 389 33.40 -7.29 0.34
N MET A 390 34.42 -6.49 0.63
CA MET A 390 35.54 -6.26 -0.26
C MET A 390 36.86 -6.21 0.50
N LYS A 391 37.97 -6.41 -0.20
CA LYS A 391 39.29 -6.15 0.37
C LYS A 391 39.54 -4.64 0.41
N GLU A 392 39.93 -4.11 1.58
CA GLU A 392 40.39 -2.75 1.68
C GLU A 392 41.70 -2.52 0.91
N PRO A 393 41.85 -1.37 0.25
CA PRO A 393 43.14 -0.99 -0.38
C PRO A 393 44.27 -0.94 0.64
N GLY A 394 45.47 -1.35 0.23
CA GLY A 394 46.68 -1.31 1.05
C GLY A 394 47.23 -2.70 1.39
N ALA A 395 48.20 -2.72 2.33
CA ALA A 395 48.86 -3.95 2.78
C ALA A 395 47.95 -4.79 3.67
N GLY A 396 48.10 -6.11 3.58
CA GLY A 396 47.29 -7.08 4.32
C GLY A 396 45.94 -7.42 3.67
N PHE A 397 45.25 -8.39 4.26
CA PHE A 397 43.94 -8.88 3.82
C PHE A 397 42.87 -8.43 4.80
N TYR A 398 42.60 -7.11 4.82
CA TYR A 398 41.53 -6.54 5.63
C TYR A 398 40.26 -6.43 4.80
N MET A 399 39.15 -6.80 5.42
CA MET A 399 37.80 -6.63 4.85
C MET A 399 37.26 -5.24 5.15
N GLY A 400 36.57 -4.67 4.17
CA GLY A 400 35.68 -3.53 4.29
C GLY A 400 34.36 -3.84 3.63
N THR A 401 33.47 -2.86 3.59
CA THR A 401 32.16 -2.95 2.92
C THR A 401 32.18 -2.09 1.67
N MET A 402 31.71 -2.64 0.55
CA MET A 402 31.43 -1.90 -0.68
C MET A 402 29.93 -1.78 -0.85
N GLU A 403 29.50 -0.60 -1.31
CA GLU A 403 28.10 -0.34 -1.66
C GLU A 403 27.96 -0.22 -3.19
N MET A 404 26.97 -0.94 -3.72
CA MET A 404 26.51 -0.83 -5.10
C MET A 404 25.09 -0.30 -5.07
N ASP A 405 24.90 0.94 -5.53
CA ASP A 405 23.63 1.63 -5.47
C ASP A 405 23.03 1.85 -6.86
N PHE A 406 21.79 1.43 -7.01
CA PHE A 406 20.93 1.74 -8.15
C PHE A 406 19.76 2.58 -7.66
N SER A 407 19.60 3.78 -8.22
CA SER A 407 18.46 4.66 -7.97
C SER A 407 17.70 4.91 -9.27
N TYR A 408 16.38 4.85 -9.22
CA TYR A 408 15.51 5.14 -10.36
C TYR A 408 15.63 6.61 -10.82
N ASP A 409 15.83 7.54 -9.90
CA ASP A 409 15.97 8.98 -10.20
C ASP A 409 17.18 9.28 -11.11
N GLN A 410 18.22 8.43 -11.10
CA GLN A 410 19.41 8.60 -11.93
C GLN A 410 19.21 8.21 -13.40
N HIS A 411 18.08 7.61 -13.74
CA HIS A 411 17.82 7.09 -15.08
C HIS A 411 16.78 7.90 -15.87
N ASP A 412 16.41 9.12 -15.43
CA ASP A 412 15.39 9.97 -16.06
C ASP A 412 14.04 9.25 -16.32
N GLN A 413 13.83 8.11 -15.68
CA GLN A 413 12.57 7.40 -15.75
C GLN A 413 11.71 7.87 -14.57
N GLU A 414 10.71 8.69 -14.87
CA GLU A 414 9.68 8.97 -13.89
C GLU A 414 9.10 7.64 -13.43
N THR A 415 9.33 7.28 -12.17
CA THR A 415 8.63 6.17 -11.55
C THR A 415 7.15 6.45 -11.59
N GLY A 416 6.40 5.58 -12.29
CA GLY A 416 4.98 5.79 -12.54
C GLY A 416 4.21 5.93 -11.23
N ASP A 417 3.26 6.88 -11.16
CA ASP A 417 2.36 6.97 -10.02
C ASP A 417 1.60 5.63 -9.87
N ALA A 418 1.63 5.04 -8.69
CA ALA A 418 0.97 3.77 -8.39
C ALA A 418 -0.50 3.73 -8.82
N TYR A 419 -1.21 4.88 -8.74
CA TYR A 419 -2.59 4.98 -9.20
C TYR A 419 -2.73 4.87 -10.72
N VAL A 420 -1.76 5.38 -11.50
CA VAL A 420 -1.74 5.22 -12.97
C VAL A 420 -1.73 3.73 -13.28
N ARG A 421 -0.78 3.00 -12.71
CA ARG A 421 -0.64 1.55 -12.93
C ARG A 421 -1.90 0.77 -12.56
N LEU A 422 -2.44 0.98 -11.36
CA LEU A 422 -3.62 0.26 -10.90
C LEU A 422 -4.90 0.60 -11.70
N LEU A 423 -5.05 1.86 -12.11
CA LEU A 423 -6.15 2.24 -13.00
C LEU A 423 -6.04 1.54 -14.35
N GLU A 424 -4.85 1.51 -14.97
CA GLU A 424 -4.61 0.80 -16.23
C GLU A 424 -4.92 -0.69 -16.13
N ASP A 425 -4.44 -1.36 -15.09
CA ASP A 425 -4.73 -2.77 -14.86
C ASP A 425 -6.25 -3.02 -14.73
N SER A 426 -6.97 -2.12 -14.05
CA SER A 426 -8.43 -2.21 -13.94
C SER A 426 -9.15 -1.94 -15.28
N LEU A 427 -8.62 -1.04 -16.13
CA LEU A 427 -9.17 -0.76 -17.47
C LEU A 427 -9.04 -1.98 -18.37
N VAL A 428 -7.88 -2.65 -18.40
CA VAL A 428 -7.66 -3.86 -19.20
C VAL A 428 -8.26 -5.11 -18.56
N GLY A 429 -8.57 -5.08 -17.26
CA GLY A 429 -9.16 -6.21 -16.55
C GLY A 429 -8.14 -7.17 -15.95
N ASP A 430 -7.01 -6.65 -15.53
CA ASP A 430 -5.97 -7.43 -14.85
C ASP A 430 -6.04 -7.21 -13.32
N PRO A 431 -6.54 -8.17 -12.54
CA PRO A 431 -6.59 -8.07 -11.09
C PRO A 431 -5.31 -8.58 -10.40
N THR A 432 -4.21 -8.78 -11.10
CA THR A 432 -2.96 -9.37 -10.55
C THR A 432 -2.44 -8.58 -9.35
N LEU A 433 -2.41 -7.25 -9.45
CA LEU A 433 -1.91 -6.36 -8.40
C LEU A 433 -2.99 -5.88 -7.41
N PHE A 434 -4.12 -6.61 -7.33
CA PHE A 434 -5.20 -6.28 -6.40
C PHE A 434 -5.43 -7.39 -5.39
N THR A 435 -5.75 -6.99 -4.16
CA THR A 435 -5.92 -7.93 -3.06
C THR A 435 -7.17 -8.81 -3.27
N ARG A 436 -6.99 -10.13 -3.26
CA ARG A 436 -8.08 -11.09 -3.38
C ARG A 436 -8.82 -11.27 -2.04
N SER A 437 -10.09 -11.65 -2.09
CA SER A 437 -10.95 -11.77 -0.91
C SER A 437 -10.38 -12.72 0.16
N ASP A 438 -9.80 -13.84 -0.25
CA ASP A 438 -9.19 -14.80 0.67
C ASP A 438 -7.92 -14.23 1.34
N ALA A 439 -7.13 -13.39 0.63
CA ALA A 439 -6.00 -12.70 1.24
C ALA A 439 -6.44 -11.68 2.30
N VAL A 440 -7.56 -10.98 2.06
CA VAL A 440 -8.17 -10.09 3.05
C VAL A 440 -8.58 -10.89 4.30
N ASP A 441 -9.28 -12.01 4.10
CA ASP A 441 -9.78 -12.84 5.19
C ASP A 441 -8.63 -13.47 6.01
N GLU A 442 -7.59 -14.01 5.35
CA GLU A 442 -6.41 -14.58 6.04
C GLU A 442 -5.64 -13.51 6.83
N SER A 443 -5.43 -12.34 6.23
CA SER A 443 -4.77 -11.23 6.92
C SER A 443 -5.55 -10.79 8.16
N TRP A 444 -6.88 -10.63 8.08
CA TRP A 444 -7.71 -10.32 9.25
C TRP A 444 -7.73 -11.45 10.28
N THR A 445 -7.84 -12.70 9.85
CA THR A 445 -7.78 -13.88 10.74
C THR A 445 -6.49 -13.88 11.58
N TYR A 446 -5.41 -13.38 11.01
CA TYR A 446 -4.14 -13.28 11.71
C TYR A 446 -4.11 -12.09 12.68
N PHE A 447 -4.45 -10.88 12.22
CA PHE A 447 -4.28 -9.65 13.01
C PHE A 447 -5.39 -9.39 14.03
N ASP A 448 -6.58 -9.91 13.83
CA ASP A 448 -7.66 -9.83 14.84
C ASP A 448 -7.25 -10.49 16.16
N LYS A 449 -6.39 -11.51 16.12
CA LYS A 449 -5.85 -12.12 17.34
C LYS A 449 -5.04 -11.13 18.18
N ILE A 450 -4.28 -10.23 17.54
CA ILE A 450 -3.53 -9.19 18.25
C ILE A 450 -4.51 -8.16 18.85
N LEU A 451 -5.48 -7.71 18.06
CA LEU A 451 -6.49 -6.74 18.49
C LEU A 451 -7.33 -7.30 19.64
N ASP A 452 -7.76 -8.56 19.54
CA ASP A 452 -8.49 -9.27 20.58
C ASP A 452 -7.66 -9.45 21.85
N TYR A 453 -6.37 -9.78 21.69
CA TYR A 453 -5.45 -9.87 22.82
C TYR A 453 -5.35 -8.53 23.56
N TRP A 454 -5.14 -7.42 22.85
CA TRP A 454 -5.07 -6.10 23.48
C TRP A 454 -6.38 -5.66 24.12
N LYS A 455 -7.52 -6.09 23.57
CA LYS A 455 -8.84 -5.83 24.16
C LYS A 455 -9.08 -6.64 25.42
N LYS A 456 -8.67 -7.91 25.45
CA LYS A 456 -8.80 -8.81 26.61
C LYS A 456 -7.80 -8.50 27.71
N HIS A 457 -6.65 -7.94 27.35
CA HIS A 457 -5.53 -7.61 28.24
C HIS A 457 -5.24 -6.10 28.22
N PRO A 458 -6.11 -5.28 28.83
CA PRO A 458 -5.93 -3.83 28.88
C PRO A 458 -4.66 -3.41 29.64
N GLU A 459 -4.13 -4.28 30.51
CA GLU A 459 -2.85 -4.12 31.20
C GLU A 459 -1.62 -4.18 30.25
N THR A 460 -1.77 -4.70 29.03
CA THR A 460 -0.67 -4.79 28.07
C THR A 460 -0.07 -3.41 27.84
N PRO A 461 1.24 -3.26 28.00
CA PRO A 461 1.90 -1.96 27.86
C PRO A 461 1.63 -1.28 26.51
N LEU A 462 1.43 0.02 26.57
CA LEU A 462 1.46 0.92 25.43
C LEU A 462 2.60 1.91 25.73
N TYR A 463 3.72 1.73 25.06
CA TYR A 463 4.94 2.49 25.35
C TYR A 463 4.89 3.88 24.72
N GLY A 464 5.24 4.91 25.51
CA GLY A 464 5.40 6.25 24.97
C GLY A 464 6.74 6.39 24.25
N TYR A 465 6.74 7.02 23.07
CA TYR A 465 7.98 7.42 22.40
C TYR A 465 7.93 8.90 22.01
N PRO A 466 9.00 9.68 22.23
CA PRO A 466 9.02 11.07 21.82
C PRO A 466 8.82 11.20 20.31
N ALA A 467 7.99 12.15 19.87
CA ALA A 467 7.83 12.46 18.44
C ALA A 467 9.21 12.84 17.86
N GLY A 468 9.52 12.34 16.67
CA GLY A 468 10.82 12.53 16.04
C GLY A 468 11.86 11.43 16.34
N THR A 469 11.50 10.40 17.13
CA THR A 469 12.40 9.26 17.43
C THR A 469 11.99 7.99 16.68
N TRP A 470 12.86 6.95 16.72
CA TRP A 470 12.63 5.67 16.04
C TRP A 470 11.67 4.70 16.77
N GLY A 471 10.86 5.22 17.68
CA GLY A 471 9.90 4.43 18.44
C GLY A 471 10.38 4.15 19.87
N PRO A 472 9.64 3.32 20.62
CA PRO A 472 9.99 2.98 21.98
C PRO A 472 11.20 2.05 22.03
N LYS A 473 12.11 2.26 23.02
CA LYS A 473 13.30 1.42 23.22
C LYS A 473 13.00 -0.07 23.43
N GLU A 474 11.81 -0.36 23.94
CA GLU A 474 11.33 -1.72 24.14
C GLU A 474 11.22 -2.51 22.82
N ALA A 475 11.10 -1.82 21.69
CA ALA A 475 11.10 -2.47 20.37
C ALA A 475 12.46 -3.09 20.01
N ASP A 476 13.56 -2.58 20.59
CA ASP A 476 14.90 -3.12 20.35
C ASP A 476 15.05 -4.54 20.92
N VAL A 477 14.28 -4.91 21.93
CA VAL A 477 14.29 -6.26 22.51
C VAL A 477 13.93 -7.33 21.48
N LEU A 478 13.11 -6.99 20.47
CA LEU A 478 12.72 -7.96 19.43
C LEU A 478 13.91 -8.39 18.59
N ILE A 479 14.69 -7.44 18.09
CA ILE A 479 15.81 -7.70 17.16
C ILE A 479 17.10 -8.07 17.89
N ASN A 480 17.31 -7.56 19.11
CA ASN A 480 18.48 -7.88 19.93
C ASN A 480 18.57 -9.38 20.28
N ARG A 481 17.46 -10.12 20.21
CA ARG A 481 17.46 -11.59 20.38
C ARG A 481 18.31 -12.30 19.32
N SER A 482 18.47 -11.69 18.15
CA SER A 482 19.32 -12.16 17.07
C SER A 482 20.73 -11.55 17.09
N HIS A 483 21.11 -10.87 18.18
CA HIS A 483 22.35 -10.09 18.29
C HIS A 483 22.48 -9.00 17.21
N SER A 484 21.36 -8.50 16.73
CA SER A 484 21.23 -7.49 15.68
C SER A 484 20.60 -6.21 16.22
N GLU A 485 20.69 -5.14 15.46
CA GLU A 485 20.07 -3.84 15.74
C GLU A 485 19.17 -3.46 14.56
N TRP A 486 18.13 -2.68 14.82
CA TRP A 486 17.31 -2.14 13.75
C TRP A 486 18.15 -1.31 12.78
N THR A 487 17.99 -1.61 11.49
CA THR A 487 18.55 -0.76 10.45
C THR A 487 17.91 0.63 10.53
N ASN A 488 18.75 1.67 10.58
CA ASN A 488 18.25 3.03 10.50
C ASN A 488 18.08 3.41 9.01
N PRO A 489 16.85 3.52 8.50
CA PRO A 489 16.59 3.79 7.08
C PRO A 489 17.24 5.06 6.55
N CYS A 490 17.44 6.09 7.38
CA CYS A 490 18.08 7.33 6.97
C CYS A 490 19.49 7.14 6.40
N LYS A 491 20.20 6.10 6.86
CA LYS A 491 21.56 5.79 6.37
C LYS A 491 21.57 5.21 4.96
N ASN A 492 20.41 4.78 4.48
CA ASN A 492 20.25 4.14 3.18
C ASN A 492 19.76 5.11 2.10
N LEU A 493 19.49 6.38 2.45
CA LEU A 493 18.98 7.38 1.52
C LEU A 493 20.14 8.10 0.82
N THR A 494 20.05 8.29 -0.49
CA THR A 494 21.09 8.94 -1.31
C THR A 494 21.16 10.44 -1.10
N HIS A 495 20.04 11.06 -0.72
CA HIS A 495 19.94 12.51 -0.44
C HIS A 495 19.90 12.79 1.07
N SER A 496 21.02 12.58 1.74
CA SER A 496 21.16 12.66 3.21
C SER A 496 20.78 14.01 3.84
N ASN A 497 20.65 15.10 3.06
CA ASN A 497 20.35 16.43 3.57
C ASN A 497 18.86 16.67 3.90
N LEU A 498 17.96 15.75 3.54
CA LEU A 498 16.52 15.96 3.67
C LEU A 498 15.87 15.23 4.85
N TYR A 499 16.53 14.22 5.49
CA TYR A 499 15.72 13.19 6.14
C TYR A 499 16.11 12.78 7.56
N CYS A 500 17.24 13.11 8.08
CA CYS A 500 17.57 12.80 9.49
C CYS A 500 18.43 13.88 10.14
N LYS A 501 17.78 14.71 10.93
CA LYS A 501 18.43 15.29 12.09
C LYS A 501 18.17 14.36 13.27
N LEU A 502 19.11 13.50 13.57
CA LEU A 502 19.23 12.86 14.87
C LEU A 502 20.06 13.73 15.77
#